data_b40e1e1b237641f097e823b5ae3b973b
#
_entry.id   b40e1e1b237641f097e823b5ae3b973b
#
_cell.length_a   1.000
_cell.length_b   1.000
_cell.length_c   1.000
_cell.angle_alpha   90.00
_cell.angle_beta   90.00
_cell.angle_gamma   90.00
#
_symmetry.space_group_name_H-M   'P 1'
#
loop_
_entity.id
_entity.type
_entity.pdbx_description
1 polymer ?
#
loop_
_entity_poly.entity_id
_entity_poly.type
_entity_poly.pdbx_seq_one_letter_code
_entity_poly.pdbx_strand_id
1 'polypeptide(L)'
;MFVLGLTGSIGMGKSTTAQLFTELGVPVYDADATVHRLYEREAVAAIEQAFPGTTGAGGVDREKLSTHVIGNALAMKRLESIVHPMLRAHEKEFLTGAEQAGAPVAVLDIPLLFETGAENRFDAVLVVSAPEEVQHARILARPNMTAAKLETILARQMHDADKRARADFVVDTSNGLESAREQIRHVLAKVATMPRRRS
;
A
#
# COMPACT_ATOMS: atom_id res chain seq x y z
N MET A 1 -8.62 18.82 1.86
CA MET A 1 -7.92 17.96 0.87
C MET A 1 -8.67 16.64 0.76
N PHE A 2 -8.86 16.07 -0.45
CA PHE A 2 -9.45 14.75 -0.69
C PHE A 2 -8.39 13.66 -0.49
N VAL A 3 -8.71 12.57 0.21
CA VAL A 3 -7.75 11.49 0.45
C VAL A 3 -8.21 10.22 -0.25
N LEU A 4 -7.42 9.80 -1.25
CA LEU A 4 -7.67 8.63 -2.07
C LEU A 4 -6.81 7.45 -1.58
N GLY A 5 -7.43 6.33 -1.23
CA GLY A 5 -6.74 5.08 -0.95
C GLY A 5 -6.40 4.37 -2.26
N LEU A 6 -5.13 4.02 -2.47
CA LEU A 6 -4.66 3.22 -3.60
C LEU A 6 -4.34 1.82 -3.12
N THR A 7 -4.94 0.81 -3.75
CA THR A 7 -4.66 -0.59 -3.44
C THR A 7 -4.72 -1.46 -4.68
N GLY A 8 -4.32 -2.70 -4.55
CA GLY A 8 -4.34 -3.70 -5.62
C GLY A 8 -3.50 -4.91 -5.26
N SER A 9 -3.83 -6.05 -5.82
CA SER A 9 -3.11 -7.30 -5.58
C SER A 9 -1.72 -7.26 -6.19
N ILE A 10 -0.85 -8.15 -5.74
CA ILE A 10 0.50 -8.31 -6.30
C ILE A 10 0.44 -8.43 -7.83
N GLY A 11 1.33 -7.75 -8.54
CA GLY A 11 1.41 -7.79 -10.01
C GLY A 11 0.40 -6.94 -10.75
N MET A 12 -0.56 -6.30 -10.07
CA MET A 12 -1.60 -5.47 -10.69
C MET A 12 -1.14 -4.06 -11.08
N GLY A 13 0.13 -3.69 -10.88
CA GLY A 13 0.66 -2.41 -11.34
C GLY A 13 0.55 -1.23 -10.35
N LYS A 14 0.31 -1.51 -9.06
CA LYS A 14 0.12 -0.51 -8.00
C LYS A 14 1.26 0.52 -7.93
N SER A 15 2.52 0.08 -7.87
CA SER A 15 3.68 0.97 -7.78
C SER A 15 3.82 1.89 -9.00
N THR A 16 3.55 1.35 -10.20
CA THR A 16 3.53 2.14 -11.43
C THR A 16 2.41 3.20 -11.39
N THR A 17 1.24 2.82 -10.91
CA THR A 17 0.11 3.76 -10.76
C THR A 17 0.42 4.84 -9.71
N ALA A 18 1.04 4.50 -8.59
CA ALA A 18 1.52 5.45 -7.60
C ALA A 18 2.52 6.46 -8.20
N GLN A 19 3.45 5.99 -9.02
CA GLN A 19 4.39 6.85 -9.75
C GLN A 19 3.66 7.77 -10.73
N LEU A 20 2.66 7.28 -11.47
CA LEU A 20 1.88 8.11 -12.40
C LEU A 20 1.12 9.24 -11.67
N PHE A 21 0.61 9.00 -10.45
CA PHE A 21 0.04 10.07 -9.62
C PHE A 21 1.09 11.12 -9.27
N THR A 22 2.29 10.71 -8.87
CA THR A 22 3.40 11.62 -8.55
C THR A 22 3.80 12.46 -9.78
N GLU A 23 3.89 11.86 -10.98
CA GLU A 23 4.16 12.56 -12.24
C GLU A 23 3.08 13.58 -12.61
N LEU A 24 1.85 13.37 -12.16
CA LEU A 24 0.73 14.30 -12.31
C LEU A 24 0.68 15.37 -11.20
N GLY A 25 1.70 15.45 -10.34
CA GLY A 25 1.79 16.44 -9.27
C GLY A 25 0.94 16.13 -8.03
N VAL A 26 0.43 14.90 -7.91
CA VAL A 26 -0.35 14.46 -6.73
C VAL A 26 0.61 13.88 -5.68
N PRO A 27 0.59 14.36 -4.43
CA PRO A 27 1.38 13.77 -3.36
C PRO A 27 0.93 12.35 -3.07
N VAL A 28 1.90 11.42 -2.98
CA VAL A 28 1.68 10.00 -2.72
C VAL A 28 2.45 9.57 -1.47
N TYR A 29 1.76 8.97 -0.52
CA TYR A 29 2.34 8.30 0.64
C TYR A 29 2.45 6.80 0.37
N ASP A 30 3.64 6.25 0.49
CA ASP A 30 3.90 4.81 0.36
C ASP A 30 4.07 4.20 1.76
N ALA A 31 3.09 3.41 2.19
CA ALA A 31 3.10 2.77 3.49
C ALA A 31 4.22 1.72 3.61
N ASP A 32 4.49 0.93 2.55
CA ASP A 32 5.54 -0.09 2.56
C ASP A 32 6.93 0.54 2.64
N ALA A 33 7.19 1.59 1.86
CA ALA A 33 8.43 2.34 1.93
C ALA A 33 8.61 3.00 3.32
N THR A 34 7.53 3.44 3.95
CA THR A 34 7.60 4.00 5.30
C THR A 34 7.92 2.93 6.34
N VAL A 35 7.30 1.74 6.28
CA VAL A 35 7.70 0.59 7.14
C VAL A 35 9.17 0.27 6.97
N HIS A 36 9.68 0.33 5.73
CA HIS A 36 11.10 0.07 5.46
C HIS A 36 12.01 1.06 6.19
N ARG A 37 11.70 2.36 6.12
CA ARG A 37 12.44 3.41 6.84
C ARG A 37 12.33 3.26 8.37
N LEU A 38 11.15 2.91 8.89
CA LEU A 38 10.95 2.65 10.31
C LEU A 38 11.85 1.51 10.81
N TYR A 39 11.99 0.46 10.01
CA TYR A 39 12.83 -0.69 10.35
C TYR A 39 14.33 -0.39 10.28
N GLU A 40 14.74 0.66 9.58
CA GLU A 40 16.12 1.12 9.55
C GLU A 40 16.46 2.05 10.73
N ARG A 41 15.46 2.69 11.35
CA ARG A 41 15.67 3.77 12.34
C ARG A 41 14.75 3.68 13.55
N GLU A 42 13.57 4.26 13.46
CA GLU A 42 12.71 4.61 14.61
C GLU A 42 12.14 3.39 15.33
N ALA A 43 11.82 2.31 14.62
CA ALA A 43 11.24 1.11 15.21
C ALA A 43 12.28 0.13 15.78
N VAL A 44 13.59 0.33 15.48
CA VAL A 44 14.66 -0.63 15.81
C VAL A 44 14.71 -0.93 17.31
N ALA A 45 14.75 0.08 18.15
CA ALA A 45 14.88 -0.12 19.60
C ALA A 45 13.65 -0.82 20.20
N ALA A 46 12.45 -0.44 19.77
CA ALA A 46 11.22 -1.04 20.26
C ALA A 46 11.04 -2.49 19.76
N ILE A 47 11.47 -2.78 18.53
CA ILE A 47 11.46 -4.14 17.98
C ILE A 47 12.49 -5.00 18.68
N GLU A 48 13.71 -4.54 18.92
CA GLU A 48 14.72 -5.28 19.68
C GLU A 48 14.23 -5.64 21.09
N GLN A 49 13.59 -4.69 21.78
CA GLN A 49 13.01 -4.94 23.10
C GLN A 49 11.89 -5.99 23.07
N ALA A 50 11.09 -6.00 22.01
CA ALA A 50 9.98 -6.93 21.86
C ALA A 50 10.42 -8.31 21.33
N PHE A 51 11.45 -8.33 20.48
CA PHE A 51 11.98 -9.50 19.74
C PHE A 51 13.50 -9.47 19.78
N PRO A 52 14.13 -9.83 20.91
CA PRO A 52 15.58 -9.76 21.09
C PRO A 52 16.36 -10.54 20.02
N GLY A 53 17.44 -9.93 19.53
CA GLY A 53 18.31 -10.52 18.50
C GLY A 53 17.81 -10.37 17.06
N THR A 54 16.72 -9.61 16.85
CA THR A 54 16.16 -9.36 15.51
C THR A 54 16.65 -8.06 14.89
N THR A 55 17.62 -7.38 15.50
CA THR A 55 18.19 -6.13 14.97
C THR A 55 19.71 -6.20 14.83
N GLY A 56 20.30 -5.28 14.08
CA GLY A 56 21.74 -5.16 13.85
C GLY A 56 22.14 -3.79 13.34
N ALA A 57 23.36 -3.64 12.84
CA ALA A 57 23.90 -2.36 12.36
C ALA A 57 23.08 -1.75 11.20
N GLY A 58 22.36 -2.55 10.44
CA GLY A 58 21.47 -2.11 9.34
C GLY A 58 20.02 -1.92 9.72
N GLY A 59 19.68 -1.96 11.02
CA GLY A 59 18.30 -1.89 11.50
C GLY A 59 17.70 -3.25 11.82
N VAL A 60 16.40 -3.42 11.54
CA VAL A 60 15.68 -4.68 11.78
C VAL A 60 16.04 -5.74 10.74
N ASP A 61 16.51 -6.88 11.18
CA ASP A 61 16.71 -8.07 10.37
C ASP A 61 15.35 -8.75 10.12
N ARG A 62 14.80 -8.52 8.91
CA ARG A 62 13.48 -9.00 8.55
C ARG A 62 13.37 -10.53 8.50
N GLU A 63 14.45 -11.21 8.17
CA GLU A 63 14.46 -12.68 8.13
C GLU A 63 14.34 -13.22 9.55
N LYS A 64 15.17 -12.73 10.47
CA LYS A 64 15.08 -13.11 11.88
C LYS A 64 13.73 -12.73 12.50
N LEU A 65 13.25 -11.50 12.28
CA LEU A 65 11.95 -11.08 12.78
C LEU A 65 10.83 -11.98 12.24
N SER A 66 10.89 -12.37 10.97
CA SER A 66 9.90 -13.23 10.34
C SER A 66 9.76 -14.59 11.05
N THR A 67 10.85 -15.15 11.57
CA THR A 67 10.83 -16.43 12.32
C THR A 67 10.05 -16.32 13.62
N HIS A 68 9.97 -15.14 14.21
CA HIS A 68 9.21 -14.89 15.43
C HIS A 68 7.71 -14.66 15.19
N VAL A 69 7.37 -14.03 14.07
CA VAL A 69 5.99 -13.54 13.84
C VAL A 69 5.19 -14.40 12.87
N ILE A 70 5.84 -15.08 11.92
CA ILE A 70 5.12 -15.94 10.97
C ILE A 70 4.58 -17.17 11.71
N GLY A 71 3.26 -17.39 11.57
CA GLY A 71 2.57 -18.48 12.27
C GLY A 71 2.26 -18.21 13.74
N ASN A 72 2.63 -17.04 14.28
CA ASN A 72 2.35 -16.64 15.65
C ASN A 72 1.52 -15.35 15.69
N ALA A 73 0.21 -15.50 15.83
CA ALA A 73 -0.73 -14.37 15.83
C ALA A 73 -0.50 -13.37 16.99
N LEU A 74 -0.04 -13.82 18.15
CA LEU A 74 0.25 -12.94 19.30
C LEU A 74 1.51 -12.10 19.04
N ALA A 75 2.56 -12.72 18.49
CA ALA A 75 3.77 -12.01 18.12
C ALA A 75 3.50 -11.02 16.99
N MET A 76 2.68 -11.39 16.01
CA MET A 76 2.28 -10.47 14.93
C MET A 76 1.53 -9.25 15.51
N LYS A 77 0.53 -9.45 16.38
CA LYS A 77 -0.17 -8.34 17.04
C LYS A 77 0.77 -7.45 17.86
N ARG A 78 1.77 -8.04 18.53
CA ARG A 78 2.77 -7.27 19.26
C ARG A 78 3.62 -6.41 18.33
N LEU A 79 4.06 -6.95 17.19
CA LEU A 79 4.79 -6.18 16.18
C LEU A 79 3.92 -5.03 15.62
N GLU A 80 2.68 -5.34 15.26
CA GLU A 80 1.71 -4.35 14.78
C GLU A 80 1.47 -3.22 15.80
N SER A 81 1.39 -3.54 17.08
CA SER A 81 1.20 -2.53 18.15
C SER A 81 2.38 -1.56 18.28
N ILE A 82 3.57 -1.95 17.83
CA ILE A 82 4.77 -1.10 17.78
C ILE A 82 4.75 -0.25 16.49
N VAL A 83 4.53 -0.88 15.35
CA VAL A 83 4.73 -0.26 14.03
C VAL A 83 3.55 0.63 13.62
N HIS A 84 2.31 0.23 13.91
CA HIS A 84 1.13 0.98 13.46
C HIS A 84 1.03 2.40 14.04
N PRO A 85 1.34 2.68 15.31
CA PRO A 85 1.34 4.06 15.81
C PRO A 85 2.35 4.96 15.09
N MET A 86 3.54 4.44 14.79
CA MET A 86 4.59 5.15 14.05
C MET A 86 4.14 5.44 12.62
N LEU A 87 3.60 4.43 11.93
CA LEU A 87 3.03 4.60 10.59
C LEU A 87 1.95 5.67 10.54
N ARG A 88 1.03 5.67 11.51
CA ARG A 88 -0.04 6.68 11.59
C ARG A 88 0.49 8.09 11.84
N ALA A 89 1.57 8.22 12.61
CA ALA A 89 2.23 9.50 12.83
C ALA A 89 2.81 10.05 11.51
N HIS A 90 3.55 9.24 10.77
CA HIS A 90 4.11 9.62 9.47
C HIS A 90 3.02 9.90 8.42
N GLU A 91 1.96 9.11 8.38
CA GLU A 91 0.80 9.35 7.50
C GLU A 91 0.15 10.70 7.82
N LYS A 92 -0.07 10.98 9.12
CA LYS A 92 -0.64 12.27 9.55
C LYS A 92 0.24 13.45 9.18
N GLU A 93 1.56 13.34 9.39
CA GLU A 93 2.54 14.35 9.01
C GLU A 93 2.52 14.60 7.50
N PHE A 94 2.53 13.54 6.69
CA PHE A 94 2.41 13.63 5.24
C PHE A 94 1.13 14.35 4.80
N LEU A 95 -0.03 13.95 5.35
CA LEU A 95 -1.31 14.57 5.00
C LEU A 95 -1.35 16.05 5.43
N THR A 96 -0.81 16.39 6.59
CA THR A 96 -0.72 17.78 7.06
C THR A 96 0.17 18.61 6.12
N GLY A 97 1.32 18.08 5.71
CA GLY A 97 2.21 18.74 4.76
C GLY A 97 1.58 18.95 3.38
N ALA A 98 0.88 17.92 2.88
CA ALA A 98 0.17 18.02 1.60
C ALA A 98 -0.96 19.08 1.66
N GLU A 99 -1.69 19.15 2.76
CA GLU A 99 -2.74 20.15 2.95
C GLU A 99 -2.18 21.57 3.06
N GLN A 100 -1.08 21.77 3.80
CA GLN A 100 -0.36 23.05 3.88
C GLN A 100 0.20 23.51 2.53
N ALA A 101 0.62 22.55 1.69
CA ALA A 101 1.04 22.83 0.32
C ALA A 101 -0.13 23.12 -0.64
N GLY A 102 -1.38 23.09 -0.16
CA GLY A 102 -2.57 23.36 -0.96
C GLY A 102 -2.95 22.24 -1.92
N ALA A 103 -2.49 21.00 -1.69
CA ALA A 103 -2.83 19.89 -2.55
C ALA A 103 -4.34 19.60 -2.48
N PRO A 104 -5.06 19.54 -3.62
CA PRO A 104 -6.48 19.23 -3.63
C PRO A 104 -6.76 17.77 -3.30
N VAL A 105 -5.83 16.88 -3.66
CA VAL A 105 -5.91 15.43 -3.49
C VAL A 105 -4.57 14.91 -2.95
N ALA A 106 -4.61 13.92 -2.07
CA ALA A 106 -3.45 13.12 -1.68
C ALA A 106 -3.79 11.63 -1.83
N VAL A 107 -2.81 10.82 -2.21
CA VAL A 107 -2.94 9.36 -2.38
C VAL A 107 -2.18 8.66 -1.26
N LEU A 108 -2.84 7.69 -0.61
CA LEU A 108 -2.17 6.77 0.32
C LEU A 108 -2.12 5.38 -0.32
N ASP A 109 -0.91 4.93 -0.64
CA ASP A 109 -0.66 3.60 -1.22
C ASP A 109 -0.58 2.54 -0.11
N ILE A 110 -1.62 1.70 -0.01
CA ILE A 110 -1.77 0.68 1.03
C ILE A 110 -2.10 -0.68 0.40
N PRO A 111 -1.16 -1.63 0.40
CA PRO A 111 -1.32 -2.91 -0.30
C PRO A 111 -2.49 -3.77 0.19
N LEU A 112 -2.69 -3.85 1.52
CA LEU A 112 -3.70 -4.70 2.17
C LEU A 112 -4.86 -3.86 2.74
N LEU A 113 -5.32 -2.87 1.98
CA LEU A 113 -6.32 -1.89 2.43
C LEU A 113 -7.64 -2.55 2.86
N PHE A 114 -8.19 -3.43 2.04
CA PHE A 114 -9.45 -4.13 2.33
C PHE A 114 -9.29 -5.25 3.35
N GLU A 115 -8.17 -5.96 3.31
CA GLU A 115 -7.86 -7.05 4.23
C GLU A 115 -7.75 -6.56 5.68
N THR A 116 -7.35 -5.30 5.87
CA THR A 116 -7.27 -4.66 7.19
C THR A 116 -8.51 -3.85 7.56
N GLY A 117 -9.53 -3.81 6.70
CA GLY A 117 -10.76 -3.04 6.92
C GLY A 117 -10.52 -1.53 6.98
N ALA A 118 -9.53 -1.04 6.23
CA ALA A 118 -9.09 0.35 6.31
C ALA A 118 -9.86 1.31 5.38
N GLU A 119 -10.81 0.83 4.60
CA GLU A 119 -11.53 1.61 3.58
C GLU A 119 -12.23 2.86 4.10
N ASN A 120 -12.75 2.81 5.32
CA ASN A 120 -13.46 3.93 5.94
C ASN A 120 -12.53 5.13 6.29
N ARG A 121 -11.22 4.97 6.11
CA ARG A 121 -10.23 6.02 6.35
C ARG A 121 -10.04 6.95 5.16
N PHE A 122 -10.67 6.65 4.03
CA PHE A 122 -10.50 7.35 2.76
C PHE A 122 -11.81 7.99 2.30
N ASP A 123 -11.69 9.06 1.54
CA ASP A 123 -12.84 9.67 0.86
C ASP A 123 -13.31 8.80 -0.32
N ALA A 124 -12.37 8.09 -0.95
CA ALA A 124 -12.63 7.04 -1.94
C ALA A 124 -11.48 6.04 -2.00
N VAL A 125 -11.74 4.86 -2.55
CA VAL A 125 -10.73 3.82 -2.78
C VAL A 125 -10.61 3.54 -4.27
N LEU A 126 -9.37 3.58 -4.77
CA LEU A 126 -8.98 3.19 -6.11
C LEU A 126 -8.28 1.83 -6.08
N VAL A 127 -8.79 0.89 -6.85
CA VAL A 127 -8.17 -0.41 -7.08
C VAL A 127 -7.48 -0.43 -8.44
N VAL A 128 -6.22 -0.84 -8.47
CA VAL A 128 -5.55 -1.21 -9.71
C VAL A 128 -5.78 -2.68 -10.01
N SER A 129 -6.11 -2.99 -11.25
CA SER A 129 -6.45 -4.33 -11.69
C SER A 129 -5.86 -4.62 -13.08
N ALA A 130 -5.70 -5.88 -13.41
CA ALA A 130 -5.35 -6.39 -14.72
C ALA A 130 -5.91 -7.82 -14.86
N PRO A 131 -6.08 -8.35 -16.07
CA PRO A 131 -6.40 -9.76 -16.28
C PRO A 131 -5.40 -10.68 -15.59
N GLU A 132 -5.87 -11.86 -15.14
CA GLU A 132 -5.08 -12.81 -14.37
C GLU A 132 -3.82 -13.27 -15.13
N GLU A 133 -3.92 -13.51 -16.42
CA GLU A 133 -2.79 -13.86 -17.27
C GLU A 133 -1.70 -12.77 -17.31
N VAL A 134 -2.12 -11.49 -17.30
CA VAL A 134 -1.19 -10.35 -17.25
C VAL A 134 -0.53 -10.26 -15.88
N GLN A 135 -1.30 -10.46 -14.82
CA GLN A 135 -0.81 -10.52 -13.44
C GLN A 135 0.27 -11.61 -13.30
N HIS A 136 -0.07 -12.84 -13.69
CA HIS A 136 0.82 -14.01 -13.62
C HIS A 136 2.11 -13.77 -14.41
N ALA A 137 2.00 -13.31 -15.65
CA ALA A 137 3.17 -13.00 -16.49
C ALA A 137 4.10 -11.98 -15.83
N ARG A 138 3.55 -10.89 -15.28
CA ARG A 138 4.32 -9.84 -14.58
C ARG A 138 5.03 -10.36 -13.34
N ILE A 139 4.39 -11.24 -12.59
CA ILE A 139 4.96 -11.74 -11.33
C ILE A 139 6.02 -12.81 -11.61
N LEU A 140 5.74 -13.75 -12.51
CA LEU A 140 6.69 -14.82 -12.85
C LEU A 140 7.95 -14.28 -13.55
N ALA A 141 7.88 -13.10 -14.15
CA ALA A 141 9.06 -12.40 -14.68
C ALA A 141 9.97 -11.79 -13.59
N ARG A 142 9.53 -11.75 -12.31
CA ARG A 142 10.35 -11.22 -11.22
C ARG A 142 11.41 -12.23 -10.77
N PRO A 143 12.63 -11.78 -10.42
CA PRO A 143 13.65 -12.67 -9.86
C PRO A 143 13.15 -13.44 -8.63
N ASN A 144 13.49 -14.70 -8.53
CA ASN A 144 13.17 -15.59 -7.40
C ASN A 144 11.67 -15.79 -7.13
N MET A 145 10.79 -15.48 -8.08
CA MET A 145 9.35 -15.76 -8.00
C MET A 145 9.05 -17.11 -8.64
N THR A 146 8.22 -17.90 -7.97
CA THR A 146 7.71 -19.20 -8.46
C THR A 146 6.20 -19.23 -8.38
N ALA A 147 5.55 -20.13 -9.11
CA ALA A 147 4.10 -20.30 -9.05
C ALA A 147 3.61 -20.59 -7.61
N ALA A 148 4.31 -21.47 -6.87
CA ALA A 148 3.95 -21.80 -5.51
C ALA A 148 4.05 -20.59 -4.55
N LYS A 149 5.08 -19.74 -4.71
CA LYS A 149 5.18 -18.48 -3.94
C LYS A 149 4.05 -17.52 -4.29
N LEU A 150 3.71 -17.41 -5.57
CA LEU A 150 2.60 -16.59 -6.04
C LEU A 150 1.29 -17.03 -5.40
N GLU A 151 0.94 -18.30 -5.46
CA GLU A 151 -0.26 -18.85 -4.83
C GLU A 151 -0.31 -18.57 -3.32
N THR A 152 0.82 -18.72 -2.62
CA THR A 152 0.91 -18.42 -1.19
C THR A 152 0.64 -16.94 -0.89
N ILE A 153 1.07 -16.03 -1.76
CA ILE A 153 0.82 -14.60 -1.59
C ILE A 153 -0.64 -14.27 -1.89
N LEU A 154 -1.18 -14.80 -3.00
CA LEU A 154 -2.57 -14.59 -3.41
C LEU A 154 -3.56 -15.13 -2.38
N ALA A 155 -3.28 -16.27 -1.75
CA ALA A 155 -4.11 -16.84 -0.69
C ALA A 155 -4.27 -15.93 0.55
N ARG A 156 -3.39 -14.93 0.73
CA ARG A 156 -3.45 -13.95 1.82
C ARG A 156 -4.10 -12.62 1.42
N GLN A 157 -4.39 -12.45 0.14
CA GLN A 157 -5.01 -11.24 -0.40
C GLN A 157 -6.47 -11.51 -0.74
N MET A 158 -7.31 -10.50 -0.59
CA MET A 158 -8.67 -10.53 -1.12
C MET A 158 -8.63 -10.72 -2.64
N HIS A 159 -9.56 -11.50 -3.18
CA HIS A 159 -9.66 -11.69 -4.63
C HIS A 159 -9.86 -10.35 -5.36
N ASP A 160 -9.25 -10.22 -6.54
CA ASP A 160 -9.34 -8.98 -7.33
C ASP A 160 -10.78 -8.59 -7.68
N ALA A 161 -11.64 -9.57 -7.99
CA ALA A 161 -13.05 -9.32 -8.24
C ALA A 161 -13.77 -8.69 -7.04
N ASP A 162 -13.47 -9.15 -5.81
CA ASP A 162 -14.05 -8.60 -4.58
C ASP A 162 -13.51 -7.20 -4.28
N LYS A 163 -12.22 -6.95 -4.53
CA LYS A 163 -11.62 -5.61 -4.42
C LYS A 163 -12.29 -4.63 -5.37
N ARG A 164 -12.45 -5.02 -6.65
CA ARG A 164 -13.13 -4.20 -7.67
C ARG A 164 -14.58 -3.90 -7.31
N ALA A 165 -15.29 -4.87 -6.76
CA ALA A 165 -16.68 -4.68 -6.33
C ALA A 165 -16.84 -3.69 -5.17
N ARG A 166 -15.80 -3.51 -4.34
CA ARG A 166 -15.78 -2.59 -3.19
C ARG A 166 -15.14 -1.23 -3.51
N ALA A 167 -14.49 -1.11 -4.67
CA ALA A 167 -13.79 0.10 -5.09
C ALA A 167 -14.75 1.20 -5.57
N ASP A 168 -14.40 2.46 -5.28
CA ASP A 168 -15.05 3.61 -5.90
C ASP A 168 -14.53 3.83 -7.33
N PHE A 169 -13.25 3.47 -7.57
CA PHE A 169 -12.60 3.58 -8.86
C PHE A 169 -11.77 2.33 -9.15
N VAL A 170 -11.74 1.93 -10.41
CA VAL A 170 -10.86 0.86 -10.90
C VAL A 170 -10.03 1.41 -12.05
N VAL A 171 -8.72 1.17 -12.00
CA VAL A 171 -7.78 1.47 -13.09
C VAL A 171 -7.27 0.17 -13.67
N ASP A 172 -7.58 -0.08 -14.93
CA ASP A 172 -7.01 -1.20 -15.68
C ASP A 172 -5.60 -0.84 -16.15
N THR A 173 -4.63 -1.62 -15.71
CA THR A 173 -3.21 -1.44 -16.02
C THR A 173 -2.72 -2.34 -17.15
N SER A 174 -3.58 -3.13 -17.80
CA SER A 174 -3.20 -4.09 -18.85
C SER A 174 -2.88 -3.42 -20.19
N ASN A 175 -3.43 -2.23 -20.45
CA ASN A 175 -3.39 -1.55 -21.73
C ASN A 175 -2.25 -0.50 -21.86
N GLY A 176 -1.17 -0.66 -21.07
CA GLY A 176 -0.01 0.22 -21.12
C GLY A 176 -0.12 1.48 -20.26
N LEU A 177 1.02 2.17 -20.15
CA LEU A 177 1.16 3.32 -19.25
C LEU A 177 0.27 4.50 -19.61
N GLU A 178 0.12 4.80 -20.89
CA GLU A 178 -0.66 5.95 -21.34
C GLU A 178 -2.16 5.76 -21.08
N SER A 179 -2.67 4.54 -21.27
CA SER A 179 -4.04 4.19 -20.92
C SER A 179 -4.28 4.32 -19.41
N ALA A 180 -3.35 3.85 -18.57
CA ALA A 180 -3.44 4.01 -17.13
C ALA A 180 -3.40 5.48 -16.71
N ARG A 181 -2.53 6.29 -17.33
CA ARG A 181 -2.42 7.75 -17.10
C ARG A 181 -3.72 8.48 -17.41
N GLU A 182 -4.35 8.16 -18.53
CA GLU A 182 -5.65 8.74 -18.93
C GLU A 182 -6.76 8.40 -17.92
N GLN A 183 -6.83 7.14 -17.48
CA GLN A 183 -7.77 6.72 -16.45
C GLN A 183 -7.55 7.47 -15.13
N ILE A 184 -6.27 7.68 -14.71
CA ILE A 184 -5.93 8.45 -13.52
C ILE A 184 -6.38 9.91 -13.66
N ARG A 185 -6.17 10.56 -14.81
CA ARG A 185 -6.68 11.92 -15.06
C ARG A 185 -8.21 11.98 -14.89
N HIS A 186 -8.91 10.97 -15.38
CA HIS A 186 -10.37 10.86 -15.22
C HIS A 186 -10.79 10.72 -13.76
N VAL A 187 -10.07 9.91 -12.98
CA VAL A 187 -10.28 9.78 -11.53
C VAL A 187 -10.07 11.12 -10.84
N LEU A 188 -8.96 11.82 -11.13
CA LEU A 188 -8.64 13.12 -10.54
C LEU A 188 -9.73 14.17 -10.86
N ALA A 189 -10.25 14.19 -12.09
CA ALA A 189 -11.35 15.08 -12.46
C ALA A 189 -12.64 14.78 -11.68
N LYS A 190 -12.95 13.49 -11.45
CA LYS A 190 -14.12 13.08 -10.66
C LYS A 190 -13.97 13.44 -9.19
N VAL A 191 -12.84 13.12 -8.56
CA VAL A 191 -12.65 13.39 -7.12
C VAL A 191 -12.63 14.89 -6.81
N ALA A 192 -12.29 15.75 -7.76
CA ALA A 192 -12.34 17.19 -7.61
C ALA A 192 -13.77 17.71 -7.32
N THR A 193 -14.80 16.97 -7.72
CA THR A 193 -16.21 17.34 -7.55
C THR A 193 -16.96 16.45 -6.54
N MET A 194 -16.31 15.41 -6.02
CA MET A 194 -16.92 14.51 -5.05
C MET A 194 -16.97 15.10 -3.65
N PRO A 195 -18.04 14.85 -2.88
CA PRO A 195 -18.07 15.18 -1.46
C PRO A 195 -17.04 14.33 -0.70
N ARG A 196 -16.43 14.93 0.32
CA ARG A 196 -15.55 14.20 1.24
C ARG A 196 -16.39 13.30 2.13
N ARG A 197 -15.95 12.04 2.30
CA ARG A 197 -16.58 11.09 3.25
C ARG A 197 -15.97 11.20 4.64
N ARG A 198 -14.72 11.65 4.71
CA ARG A 198 -14.01 11.85 5.98
C ARG A 198 -14.47 13.15 6.63
N SER A 199 -14.95 13.05 7.84
CA SER A 199 -15.25 14.18 8.74
C SER A 199 -14.06 14.53 9.62
#